data_4d9cf7c993a11ec9cdfe07b70e9629d3
#
_entry.id   4d9cf7c993a11ec9cdfe07b70e9629d3
#
_cell.length_a   1.000
_cell.length_b   1.000
_cell.length_c   1.000
_cell.angle_alpha   90.00
_cell.angle_beta   90.00
_cell.angle_gamma   90.00
#
_symmetry.space_group_name_H-M   'P 1'
#
loop_
_entity.id
_entity.type
_entity.pdbx_description
1 polymer ?
#
loop_
_entity_poly.entity_id
_entity_poly.type
_entity_poly.pdbx_seq_one_letter_code
_entity_poly.pdbx_strand_id
1 'polypeptide(L)'
;TKGTDFLVFLDVVIIVLLIAFKVFKIDVRRLKLKVSLLIEGLAVVLIGTNLTMAQKDRPGLLTRTFDNNYIVKYLGLNAFAVYDGVKTAQNNAIMAKANHSDLKTVQSYIKKNYIAPNPEYYGVAKNKNVLVIHLESFQQFLIDYKWHGKEVTPNLNKLYHANDTISFDNFFNQVGQGKTSDAEMMLENSIFGLQSGSAMSSYGTSNTFESAPAILGQKAGYTSAVMHGGAGSFWNRDNAYKSFGYDYFMPLSYYQNKKGYYLG
;
A
#
# COMPACT_ATOMS: atom_id res chain seq x y z
N THR A 1 -11.07 5.23 -11.42
CA THR A 1 -10.83 5.35 -12.87
C THR A 1 -11.30 6.72 -13.33
N LYS A 2 -10.39 7.52 -13.90
CA LYS A 2 -10.74 8.80 -14.53
C LYS A 2 -11.21 8.51 -15.95
N GLY A 3 -12.13 9.33 -16.49
CA GLY A 3 -12.60 9.17 -17.89
C GLY A 3 -11.47 9.19 -18.94
N THR A 4 -10.33 9.78 -18.59
CA THR A 4 -9.10 9.79 -19.42
C THR A 4 -8.38 8.44 -19.47
N ASP A 5 -8.67 7.51 -18.58
CA ASP A 5 -7.99 6.21 -18.52
C ASP A 5 -8.38 5.32 -19.72
N PHE A 6 -9.54 5.61 -20.35
CA PHE A 6 -9.97 4.94 -21.59
C PHE A 6 -9.14 5.30 -22.83
N LEU A 7 -8.42 6.44 -22.79
CA LEU A 7 -7.54 6.84 -23.92
C LEU A 7 -6.38 5.85 -24.14
N VAL A 8 -6.05 5.07 -23.12
CA VAL A 8 -5.02 4.02 -23.21
C VAL A 8 -5.42 2.90 -24.19
N PHE A 9 -6.71 2.71 -24.45
CA PHE A 9 -7.23 1.71 -25.40
C PHE A 9 -7.52 2.30 -26.78
N LEU A 10 -7.06 3.53 -27.04
CA LEU A 10 -7.32 4.20 -28.33
C LEU A 10 -6.75 3.42 -29.52
N ASP A 11 -5.60 2.77 -29.34
CA ASP A 11 -4.97 1.89 -30.32
C ASP A 11 -5.87 0.71 -30.69
N VAL A 12 -6.51 0.08 -29.70
CA VAL A 12 -7.47 -1.03 -29.94
C VAL A 12 -8.68 -0.52 -30.71
N VAL A 13 -9.22 0.65 -30.33
CA VAL A 13 -10.34 1.27 -31.03
C VAL A 13 -9.97 1.58 -32.49
N ILE A 14 -8.78 2.15 -32.73
CA ILE A 14 -8.27 2.43 -34.07
C ILE A 14 -8.16 1.15 -34.89
N ILE A 15 -7.59 0.08 -34.33
CA ILE A 15 -7.47 -1.23 -35.02
C ILE A 15 -8.84 -1.78 -35.36
N VAL A 16 -9.81 -1.75 -34.46
CA VAL A 16 -11.17 -2.21 -34.68
C VAL A 16 -11.83 -1.40 -35.82
N LEU A 17 -11.67 -0.08 -35.81
CA LEU A 17 -12.19 0.78 -36.87
C LEU A 17 -11.53 0.48 -38.22
N LEU A 18 -10.21 0.30 -38.28
CA LEU A 18 -9.50 -0.06 -39.51
C LEU A 18 -9.95 -1.40 -40.08
N ILE A 19 -10.28 -2.36 -39.22
CA ILE A 19 -10.87 -3.64 -39.62
C ILE A 19 -12.31 -3.46 -40.13
N ALA A 20 -13.15 -2.71 -39.39
CA ALA A 20 -14.54 -2.45 -39.76
C ALA A 20 -14.67 -1.72 -41.09
N PHE A 21 -13.78 -0.74 -41.33
CA PHE A 21 -13.71 -0.03 -42.63
C PHE A 21 -12.95 -0.79 -43.71
N LYS A 22 -12.60 -2.08 -43.45
CA LYS A 22 -11.91 -2.96 -44.43
C LYS A 22 -10.58 -2.40 -44.96
N VAL A 23 -9.94 -1.47 -44.20
CA VAL A 23 -8.59 -0.98 -44.50
C VAL A 23 -7.60 -2.12 -44.35
N PHE A 24 -7.76 -2.94 -43.27
CA PHE A 24 -7.08 -4.21 -43.13
C PHE A 24 -8.01 -5.37 -43.49
N LYS A 25 -7.56 -6.20 -44.41
CA LYS A 25 -8.25 -7.47 -44.74
C LYS A 25 -7.77 -8.54 -43.77
N ILE A 26 -8.64 -8.96 -42.87
CA ILE A 26 -8.35 -10.12 -42.02
C ILE A 26 -8.35 -11.37 -42.88
N ASP A 27 -7.23 -12.08 -42.91
CA ASP A 27 -7.19 -13.41 -43.49
C ASP A 27 -7.79 -14.42 -42.51
N VAL A 28 -9.02 -14.84 -42.80
CA VAL A 28 -9.77 -15.81 -41.97
C VAL A 28 -9.34 -17.26 -42.18
N ARG A 29 -8.32 -17.53 -43.03
CA ARG A 29 -7.82 -18.89 -43.22
C ARG A 29 -7.25 -19.40 -41.89
N ARG A 30 -7.65 -20.60 -41.49
CA ARG A 30 -7.16 -21.24 -40.29
C ARG A 30 -5.67 -21.59 -40.48
N LEU A 31 -4.85 -21.21 -39.51
CA LEU A 31 -3.48 -21.69 -39.42
C LEU A 31 -3.46 -23.22 -39.30
N LYS A 32 -2.42 -23.84 -39.86
CA LYS A 32 -2.20 -25.28 -39.62
C LYS A 32 -2.06 -25.49 -38.10
N LEU A 33 -2.69 -26.52 -37.57
CA LEU A 33 -2.70 -26.80 -36.13
C LEU A 33 -1.31 -26.78 -35.51
N LYS A 34 -0.32 -27.34 -36.19
CA LYS A 34 1.10 -27.34 -35.74
C LYS A 34 1.66 -25.92 -35.58
N VAL A 35 1.30 -24.98 -36.46
CA VAL A 35 1.75 -23.59 -36.40
C VAL A 35 1.04 -22.85 -35.27
N SER A 36 -0.27 -23.07 -35.10
CA SER A 36 -1.03 -22.51 -33.98
C SER A 36 -0.42 -22.95 -32.63
N LEU A 37 -0.22 -24.27 -32.45
CA LEU A 37 0.35 -24.82 -31.23
C LEU A 37 1.79 -24.30 -30.96
N LEU A 38 2.58 -24.08 -32.01
CA LEU A 38 3.91 -23.50 -31.84
C LEU A 38 3.86 -22.04 -31.36
N ILE A 39 2.96 -21.23 -31.92
CA ILE A 39 2.78 -19.83 -31.53
C ILE A 39 2.27 -19.76 -30.09
N GLU A 40 1.26 -20.55 -29.74
CA GLU A 40 0.72 -20.63 -28.38
C GLU A 40 1.77 -21.09 -27.37
N GLY A 41 2.53 -22.13 -27.69
CA GLY A 41 3.63 -22.63 -26.88
C GLY A 41 4.71 -21.57 -26.64
N LEU A 42 5.10 -20.84 -27.70
CA LEU A 42 6.05 -19.74 -27.59
C LEU A 42 5.50 -18.62 -26.69
N ALA A 43 4.24 -18.25 -26.84
CA ALA A 43 3.59 -17.23 -26.00
C ALA A 43 3.60 -17.65 -24.52
N VAL A 44 3.27 -18.90 -24.21
CA VAL A 44 3.29 -19.44 -22.84
C VAL A 44 4.73 -19.40 -22.28
N VAL A 45 5.73 -19.79 -23.05
CA VAL A 45 7.14 -19.71 -22.61
C VAL A 45 7.57 -18.26 -22.34
N LEU A 46 7.20 -17.31 -23.19
CA LEU A 46 7.54 -15.90 -23.01
C LEU A 46 6.86 -15.32 -21.76
N ILE A 47 5.59 -15.64 -21.53
CA ILE A 47 4.86 -15.22 -20.32
C ILE A 47 5.50 -15.84 -19.08
N GLY A 48 5.80 -17.15 -19.09
CA GLY A 48 6.45 -17.84 -17.98
C GLY A 48 7.82 -17.26 -17.65
N THR A 49 8.62 -16.96 -18.67
CA THR A 49 9.91 -16.31 -18.49
C THR A 49 9.77 -14.92 -17.86
N ASN A 50 8.83 -14.12 -18.35
CA ASN A 50 8.56 -12.79 -17.81
C ASN A 50 8.13 -12.85 -16.34
N LEU A 51 7.21 -13.73 -15.98
CA LEU A 51 6.77 -13.92 -14.59
C LEU A 51 7.92 -14.40 -13.68
N THR A 52 8.79 -15.26 -14.19
CA THR A 52 9.97 -15.72 -13.45
C THR A 52 10.95 -14.58 -13.19
N MET A 53 11.20 -13.74 -14.20
CA MET A 53 12.03 -12.55 -14.06
C MET A 53 11.43 -11.55 -13.10
N ALA A 54 10.12 -11.31 -13.17
CA ALA A 54 9.41 -10.45 -12.25
C ALA A 54 9.54 -10.93 -10.79
N GLN A 55 9.39 -12.24 -10.56
CA GLN A 55 9.54 -12.83 -9.23
C GLN A 55 10.98 -12.76 -8.70
N LYS A 56 11.97 -12.88 -9.59
CA LYS A 56 13.38 -12.76 -9.22
C LYS A 56 13.76 -11.33 -8.86
N ASP A 57 13.30 -10.36 -9.63
CA ASP A 57 13.58 -8.93 -9.41
C ASP A 57 12.79 -8.35 -8.21
N ARG A 58 11.56 -8.76 -8.07
CA ARG A 58 10.67 -8.29 -6.98
C ARG A 58 9.85 -9.44 -6.38
N PRO A 59 10.42 -10.21 -5.44
CA PRO A 59 9.72 -11.33 -4.81
C PRO A 59 8.37 -10.92 -4.18
N GLY A 60 7.33 -11.66 -4.55
CA GLY A 60 5.98 -11.42 -4.04
C GLY A 60 5.24 -10.22 -4.67
N LEU A 61 5.72 -9.67 -5.79
CA LEU A 61 5.09 -8.53 -6.46
C LEU A 61 3.59 -8.74 -6.72
N LEU A 62 3.20 -9.88 -7.28
CA LEU A 62 1.82 -10.17 -7.65
C LEU A 62 0.93 -10.57 -6.46
N THR A 63 1.52 -11.09 -5.39
CA THR A 63 0.78 -11.49 -4.19
C THR A 63 0.62 -10.35 -3.19
N ARG A 64 1.61 -9.49 -3.07
CA ARG A 64 1.63 -8.37 -2.12
C ARG A 64 1.09 -7.07 -2.70
N THR A 65 1.07 -6.94 -4.02
CA THR A 65 0.53 -5.77 -4.76
C THR A 65 1.03 -4.41 -4.23
N PHE A 66 2.30 -4.33 -3.87
CA PHE A 66 2.85 -3.15 -3.19
C PHE A 66 3.03 -1.94 -4.12
N ASP A 67 3.14 -2.13 -5.43
CA ASP A 67 3.21 -1.04 -6.40
C ASP A 67 2.66 -1.47 -7.77
N ASN A 68 1.57 -0.85 -8.19
CA ASN A 68 0.93 -1.12 -9.47
C ASN A 68 1.83 -0.76 -10.66
N ASN A 69 2.70 0.25 -10.55
CA ASN A 69 3.62 0.61 -11.62
C ASN A 69 4.62 -0.51 -11.92
N TYR A 70 5.09 -1.20 -10.88
CA TYR A 70 5.94 -2.38 -11.06
C TYR A 70 5.18 -3.54 -11.69
N ILE A 71 3.93 -3.75 -11.30
CA ILE A 71 3.10 -4.81 -11.91
C ILE A 71 2.88 -4.52 -13.39
N VAL A 72 2.55 -3.28 -13.75
CA VAL A 72 2.41 -2.86 -15.16
C VAL A 72 3.72 -3.01 -15.92
N LYS A 73 4.86 -2.66 -15.31
CA LYS A 73 6.19 -2.81 -15.92
C LYS A 73 6.47 -4.25 -16.38
N TYR A 74 6.06 -5.25 -15.59
CA TYR A 74 6.34 -6.67 -15.89
C TYR A 74 5.22 -7.33 -16.69
N LEU A 75 3.96 -7.09 -16.36
CA LEU A 75 2.83 -7.71 -17.04
C LEU A 75 2.44 -6.99 -18.33
N GLY A 76 2.80 -5.71 -18.46
CA GLY A 76 2.20 -4.83 -19.45
C GLY A 76 0.79 -4.41 -19.08
N LEU A 77 0.29 -3.36 -19.73
CA LEU A 77 -0.98 -2.73 -19.37
C LEU A 77 -2.20 -3.65 -19.57
N ASN A 78 -2.24 -4.40 -20.67
CA ASN A 78 -3.38 -5.26 -20.96
C ASN A 78 -3.53 -6.42 -19.96
N ALA A 79 -2.43 -7.09 -19.62
CA ALA A 79 -2.46 -8.16 -18.63
C ALA A 79 -2.71 -7.59 -17.21
N PHE A 80 -2.20 -6.40 -16.91
CA PHE A 80 -2.52 -5.71 -15.67
C PHE A 80 -4.00 -5.36 -15.55
N ALA A 81 -4.65 -4.89 -16.62
CA ALA A 81 -6.08 -4.57 -16.60
C ALA A 81 -6.94 -5.81 -16.26
N VAL A 82 -6.60 -6.97 -16.82
CA VAL A 82 -7.27 -8.24 -16.48
C VAL A 82 -6.99 -8.61 -15.01
N TYR A 83 -5.75 -8.53 -14.58
CA TYR A 83 -5.36 -8.80 -13.19
C TYR A 83 -6.11 -7.91 -12.21
N ASP A 84 -6.15 -6.60 -12.45
CA ASP A 84 -6.84 -5.61 -11.62
C ASP A 84 -8.35 -5.87 -11.59
N GLY A 85 -8.95 -6.18 -12.73
CA GLY A 85 -10.36 -6.57 -12.82
C GLY A 85 -10.70 -7.80 -11.98
N VAL A 86 -9.87 -8.84 -12.01
CA VAL A 86 -10.04 -10.04 -11.17
C VAL A 86 -9.91 -9.69 -9.69
N LYS A 87 -8.91 -8.90 -9.31
CA LYS A 87 -8.72 -8.45 -7.92
C LYS A 87 -9.88 -7.61 -7.42
N THR A 88 -10.35 -6.68 -8.23
CA THR A 88 -11.52 -5.85 -7.92
C THR A 88 -12.77 -6.70 -7.73
N ALA A 89 -13.02 -7.68 -8.61
CA ALA A 89 -14.14 -8.59 -8.46
C ALA A 89 -14.06 -9.44 -7.18
N GLN A 90 -12.87 -9.94 -6.82
CA GLN A 90 -12.64 -10.65 -5.56
C GLN A 90 -12.92 -9.78 -4.34
N ASN A 91 -12.41 -8.54 -4.33
CA ASN A 91 -12.65 -7.59 -3.24
C ASN A 91 -14.14 -7.26 -3.10
N ASN A 92 -14.83 -6.99 -4.21
CA ASN A 92 -16.26 -6.73 -4.21
C ASN A 92 -17.07 -7.94 -3.69
N ALA A 93 -16.66 -9.16 -4.02
CA ALA A 93 -17.29 -10.37 -3.50
C ALA A 93 -17.09 -10.55 -1.99
N ILE A 94 -15.94 -10.14 -1.45
CA ILE A 94 -15.69 -10.11 0.00
C ILE A 94 -16.57 -9.06 0.67
N MET A 95 -16.62 -7.85 0.12
CA MET A 95 -17.46 -6.77 0.63
C MET A 95 -18.94 -7.12 0.65
N ALA A 96 -19.43 -7.80 -0.40
CA ALA A 96 -20.82 -8.25 -0.51
C ALA A 96 -21.20 -9.32 0.53
N LYS A 97 -20.23 -10.03 1.11
CA LYS A 97 -20.46 -11.02 2.17
C LYS A 97 -20.52 -10.40 3.57
N ALA A 98 -20.02 -9.18 3.75
CA ALA A 98 -20.07 -8.48 5.03
C ALA A 98 -21.54 -8.20 5.41
N ASN A 99 -21.89 -8.44 6.67
CA ASN A 99 -23.24 -8.31 7.15
C ASN A 99 -23.30 -7.67 8.54
N HIS A 100 -24.51 -7.30 8.99
CA HIS A 100 -24.70 -6.69 10.30
C HIS A 100 -24.29 -7.56 11.50
N SER A 101 -24.27 -8.91 11.34
CA SER A 101 -23.81 -9.80 12.41
C SER A 101 -22.31 -9.70 12.63
N ASP A 102 -21.54 -9.47 11.57
CA ASP A 102 -20.08 -9.26 11.65
C ASP A 102 -19.79 -7.99 12.42
N LEU A 103 -20.51 -6.91 12.13
CA LEU A 103 -20.40 -5.64 12.84
C LEU A 103 -20.72 -5.79 14.34
N LYS A 104 -21.80 -6.51 14.69
CA LYS A 104 -22.13 -6.81 16.09
C LYS A 104 -21.05 -7.61 16.79
N THR A 105 -20.44 -8.57 16.10
CA THR A 105 -19.34 -9.38 16.63
C THR A 105 -18.12 -8.49 16.95
N VAL A 106 -17.73 -7.60 16.02
CA VAL A 106 -16.65 -6.63 16.23
C VAL A 106 -16.96 -5.68 17.39
N GLN A 107 -18.17 -5.11 17.44
CA GLN A 107 -18.59 -4.21 18.51
C GLN A 107 -18.57 -4.91 19.88
N SER A 108 -19.04 -6.16 19.95
CA SER A 108 -19.02 -6.95 21.17
C SER A 108 -17.59 -7.25 21.63
N TYR A 109 -16.70 -7.55 20.69
CA TYR A 109 -15.27 -7.76 20.98
C TYR A 109 -14.63 -6.50 21.54
N ILE A 110 -14.83 -5.34 20.89
CA ILE A 110 -14.31 -4.04 21.34
C ILE A 110 -14.82 -3.73 22.75
N LYS A 111 -16.14 -3.88 22.98
CA LYS A 111 -16.74 -3.61 24.29
C LYS A 111 -16.18 -4.51 25.39
N LYS A 112 -16.00 -5.80 25.08
CA LYS A 112 -15.45 -6.79 26.05
C LYS A 112 -13.98 -6.52 26.39
N ASN A 113 -13.20 -6.01 25.43
CA ASN A 113 -11.77 -5.78 25.60
C ASN A 113 -11.43 -4.29 25.81
N TYR A 114 -12.42 -3.45 26.09
CA TYR A 114 -12.20 -2.03 26.36
C TYR A 114 -11.35 -1.85 27.63
N ILE A 115 -10.27 -1.10 27.49
CA ILE A 115 -9.42 -0.68 28.60
C ILE A 115 -9.59 0.84 28.76
N ALA A 116 -9.95 1.26 29.96
CA ALA A 116 -10.07 2.69 30.25
C ALA A 116 -8.70 3.38 30.10
N PRO A 117 -8.68 4.62 29.60
CA PRO A 117 -7.43 5.41 29.57
C PRO A 117 -6.80 5.51 30.95
N ASN A 118 -5.45 5.44 30.99
CA ASN A 118 -4.73 5.71 32.23
C ASN A 118 -4.93 7.19 32.62
N PRO A 119 -5.53 7.49 33.78
CA PRO A 119 -5.83 8.86 34.20
C PRO A 119 -4.59 9.75 34.36
N GLU A 120 -3.42 9.16 34.62
CA GLU A 120 -2.17 9.88 34.73
C GLU A 120 -1.74 10.52 33.40
N TYR A 121 -1.97 9.81 32.28
CA TYR A 121 -1.52 10.26 30.96
C TYR A 121 -2.64 10.79 30.07
N TYR A 122 -3.90 10.59 30.48
CA TYR A 122 -5.03 11.04 29.68
C TYR A 122 -5.06 12.56 29.56
N GLY A 123 -4.99 13.04 28.33
CA GLY A 123 -5.09 14.47 28.01
C GLY A 123 -3.81 15.30 28.21
N VAL A 124 -2.66 14.71 28.60
CA VAL A 124 -1.37 15.44 28.75
C VAL A 124 -0.93 16.12 27.43
N ALA A 125 -1.31 15.59 26.29
CA ALA A 125 -1.04 16.14 24.96
C ALA A 125 -2.16 17.02 24.41
N LYS A 126 -3.17 17.38 25.21
CA LYS A 126 -4.27 18.24 24.76
C LYS A 126 -3.74 19.60 24.27
N ASN A 127 -4.19 20.02 23.08
CA ASN A 127 -3.76 21.26 22.41
C ASN A 127 -2.26 21.31 22.05
N LYS A 128 -1.62 20.16 21.90
CA LYS A 128 -0.23 20.05 21.46
C LYS A 128 -0.17 19.57 20.01
N ASN A 129 0.88 19.95 19.29
CA ASN A 129 1.17 19.35 18.00
C ASN A 129 1.64 17.90 18.18
N VAL A 130 1.29 17.05 17.23
CA VAL A 130 1.71 15.64 17.21
C VAL A 130 2.67 15.45 16.03
N LEU A 131 3.89 15.00 16.31
CA LEU A 131 4.87 14.60 15.31
C LEU A 131 5.12 13.09 15.44
N VAL A 132 4.77 12.34 14.41
CA VAL A 132 5.06 10.90 14.34
C VAL A 132 6.26 10.68 13.42
N ILE A 133 7.29 10.03 13.91
CA ILE A 133 8.47 9.64 13.13
C ILE A 133 8.47 8.12 13.03
N HIS A 134 8.13 7.61 11.85
CA HIS A 134 8.12 6.18 11.56
C HIS A 134 9.49 5.77 11.02
N LEU A 135 10.28 5.09 11.85
CA LEU A 135 11.62 4.61 11.50
C LEU A 135 11.52 3.21 10.90
N GLU A 136 11.71 3.11 9.59
CA GLU A 136 11.70 1.82 8.88
C GLU A 136 12.84 0.93 9.36
N SER A 137 12.53 -0.33 9.65
CA SER A 137 13.49 -1.38 10.06
C SER A 137 14.34 -1.05 11.31
N PHE A 138 13.97 -0.02 12.08
CA PHE A 138 14.66 0.28 13.33
C PHE A 138 14.43 -0.82 14.36
N GLN A 139 15.48 -1.23 15.04
CA GLN A 139 15.44 -2.30 16.05
C GLN A 139 15.93 -1.81 17.42
N GLN A 140 15.26 -2.28 18.46
CA GLN A 140 15.50 -1.89 19.86
C GLN A 140 16.96 -2.02 20.30
N PHE A 141 17.68 -3.04 19.82
CA PHE A 141 19.07 -3.25 20.23
C PHE A 141 20.02 -2.10 19.87
N LEU A 142 19.60 -1.20 18.94
CA LEU A 142 20.40 -0.03 18.56
C LEU A 142 20.39 1.07 19.64
N ILE A 143 19.43 1.05 20.55
CA ILE A 143 19.42 1.94 21.71
C ILE A 143 20.56 1.53 22.64
N ASP A 144 21.38 2.51 23.03
CA ASP A 144 22.60 2.35 23.85
C ASP A 144 23.71 1.49 23.22
N TYR A 145 23.51 1.02 21.98
CA TYR A 145 24.52 0.24 21.29
C TYR A 145 25.73 1.11 20.90
N LYS A 146 26.92 0.58 21.19
CA LYS A 146 28.19 1.23 20.84
C LYS A 146 28.96 0.41 19.81
N TRP A 147 29.39 1.07 18.77
CA TRP A 147 30.30 0.52 17.77
C TRP A 147 31.66 1.21 17.87
N HIS A 148 32.72 0.44 18.10
CA HIS A 148 34.07 0.97 18.34
C HIS A 148 34.09 2.09 19.45
N GLY A 149 33.32 1.90 20.50
CA GLY A 149 33.25 2.84 21.63
C GLY A 149 32.38 4.09 21.39
N LYS A 150 31.79 4.25 20.21
CA LYS A 150 30.90 5.37 19.88
C LYS A 150 29.44 4.91 19.85
N GLU A 151 28.55 5.70 20.40
CA GLU A 151 27.12 5.45 20.32
C GLU A 151 26.64 5.51 18.88
N VAL A 152 25.84 4.52 18.46
CA VAL A 152 25.28 4.45 17.11
C VAL A 152 24.09 5.39 16.97
N THR A 153 23.31 5.55 18.03
CA THR A 153 22.08 6.38 18.04
C THR A 153 22.07 7.39 19.20
N PRO A 154 23.05 8.31 19.29
CA PRO A 154 23.19 9.18 20.47
C PRO A 154 21.97 10.08 20.73
N ASN A 155 21.32 10.58 19.67
CA ASN A 155 20.14 11.42 19.81
C ASN A 155 18.90 10.62 20.24
N LEU A 156 18.73 9.39 19.74
CA LEU A 156 17.64 8.52 20.15
C LEU A 156 17.87 8.01 21.58
N ASN A 157 19.10 7.68 21.96
CA ASN A 157 19.45 7.32 23.35
C ASN A 157 19.06 8.44 24.31
N LYS A 158 19.42 9.69 23.97
CA LYS A 158 19.06 10.86 24.79
C LYS A 158 17.53 11.00 24.93
N LEU A 159 16.77 10.84 23.85
CA LEU A 159 15.30 10.89 23.90
C LEU A 159 14.73 9.72 24.71
N TYR A 160 15.25 8.52 24.48
CA TYR A 160 14.76 7.29 25.10
C TYR A 160 14.88 7.33 26.64
N HIS A 161 15.93 7.96 27.17
CA HIS A 161 16.21 8.10 28.61
C HIS A 161 15.77 9.44 29.19
N ALA A 162 15.12 10.31 28.43
CA ALA A 162 14.67 11.60 28.95
C ALA A 162 13.53 11.41 29.99
N ASN A 163 13.53 12.22 31.03
CA ASN A 163 12.56 12.13 32.13
C ASN A 163 11.11 12.41 31.71
N ASP A 164 10.92 13.08 30.57
CA ASP A 164 9.63 13.43 29.97
C ASP A 164 9.25 12.51 28.82
N THR A 165 9.92 11.39 28.69
CA THR A 165 9.67 10.38 27.65
C THR A 165 9.04 9.12 28.24
N ILE A 166 8.08 8.55 27.52
CA ILE A 166 7.56 7.20 27.79
C ILE A 166 8.20 6.26 26.79
N SER A 167 9.00 5.32 27.26
CA SER A 167 9.72 4.33 26.44
C SER A 167 9.14 2.95 26.60
N PHE A 168 9.15 2.15 25.52
CA PHE A 168 8.61 0.79 25.49
C PHE A 168 9.70 -0.19 25.03
N ASP A 169 10.11 -1.10 25.92
CA ASP A 169 11.14 -2.11 25.64
C ASP A 169 10.59 -3.31 24.86
N ASN A 170 9.30 -3.58 24.99
CA ASN A 170 8.62 -4.75 24.45
C ASN A 170 7.70 -4.38 23.28
N PHE A 171 8.20 -3.60 22.34
CA PHE A 171 7.46 -3.24 21.14
C PHE A 171 7.78 -4.21 20.00
N PHE A 172 6.98 -5.28 19.86
CA PHE A 172 7.22 -6.34 18.92
C PHE A 172 6.61 -6.06 17.54
N ASN A 173 7.29 -6.56 16.51
CA ASN A 173 6.82 -6.48 15.14
C ASN A 173 5.52 -7.31 14.94
N GLN A 174 4.46 -6.66 14.47
CA GLN A 174 3.14 -7.24 14.20
C GLN A 174 2.77 -7.19 12.70
N VAL A 175 3.71 -6.78 11.83
CA VAL A 175 3.43 -6.66 10.41
C VAL A 175 3.46 -8.01 9.70
N GLY A 176 2.62 -8.14 8.69
CA GLY A 176 2.57 -9.28 7.78
C GLY A 176 3.22 -9.00 6.44
N GLN A 177 2.54 -9.35 5.36
CA GLN A 177 3.01 -9.14 3.99
C GLN A 177 3.03 -7.66 3.58
N GLY A 178 2.20 -6.82 4.19
CA GLY A 178 2.14 -5.38 3.92
C GLY A 178 3.33 -4.61 4.50
N LYS A 179 4.15 -5.22 5.37
CA LYS A 179 5.38 -4.60 5.92
C LYS A 179 5.11 -3.19 6.48
N THR A 180 5.77 -2.17 5.92
CA THR A 180 5.61 -0.77 6.33
C THR A 180 4.16 -0.30 6.25
N SER A 181 3.41 -0.71 5.21
CA SER A 181 2.01 -0.33 5.09
C SER A 181 1.11 -0.94 6.18
N ASP A 182 1.45 -2.14 6.69
CA ASP A 182 0.75 -2.72 7.84
C ASP A 182 1.05 -1.93 9.12
N ALA A 183 2.31 -1.50 9.30
CA ALA A 183 2.70 -0.69 10.45
C ALA A 183 1.99 0.68 10.44
N GLU A 184 1.91 1.33 9.27
CA GLU A 184 1.14 2.56 9.07
C GLU A 184 -0.36 2.33 9.35
N MET A 185 -0.91 1.21 8.84
CA MET A 185 -2.31 0.85 9.07
C MET A 185 -2.63 0.65 10.55
N MET A 186 -1.76 -0.02 11.31
CA MET A 186 -1.91 -0.22 12.74
C MET A 186 -1.83 1.10 13.51
N LEU A 187 -0.87 1.95 13.16
CA LEU A 187 -0.68 3.25 13.81
C LEU A 187 -1.89 4.16 13.59
N GLU A 188 -2.33 4.26 12.36
CA GLU A 188 -3.36 5.23 11.95
C GLU A 188 -4.79 4.76 12.28
N ASN A 189 -5.04 3.47 12.23
CA ASN A 189 -6.39 2.91 12.29
C ASN A 189 -6.63 1.94 13.46
N SER A 190 -5.60 1.64 14.26
CA SER A 190 -5.67 0.67 15.38
C SER A 190 -6.17 -0.71 14.97
N ILE A 191 -5.90 -1.14 13.73
CA ILE A 191 -6.26 -2.46 13.20
C ILE A 191 -5.04 -3.13 12.60
N PHE A 192 -4.93 -4.44 12.79
CA PHE A 192 -3.84 -5.24 12.21
C PHE A 192 -3.94 -5.29 10.69
N GLY A 193 -2.79 -5.51 10.05
CA GLY A 193 -2.71 -5.78 8.61
C GLY A 193 -3.43 -7.05 8.20
N LEU A 194 -3.59 -7.24 6.88
CA LEU A 194 -4.21 -8.43 6.31
C LEU A 194 -3.29 -9.65 6.44
N GLN A 195 -3.88 -10.84 6.48
CA GLN A 195 -3.12 -12.10 6.42
C GLN A 195 -2.32 -12.23 5.12
N SER A 196 -2.82 -11.65 4.02
CA SER A 196 -2.19 -11.66 2.70
C SER A 196 -2.35 -10.31 2.03
N GLY A 197 -1.28 -9.81 1.40
CA GLY A 197 -1.25 -8.51 0.75
C GLY A 197 -1.13 -7.35 1.73
N SER A 198 -1.61 -6.18 1.33
CA SER A 198 -1.63 -4.95 2.11
C SER A 198 -3.03 -4.34 2.13
N ALA A 199 -3.51 -3.94 3.29
CA ALA A 199 -4.79 -3.25 3.41
C ALA A 199 -4.79 -1.90 2.67
N MET A 200 -3.70 -1.15 2.69
CA MET A 200 -3.57 0.10 1.95
C MET A 200 -3.69 -0.11 0.43
N SER A 201 -3.07 -1.18 -0.10
CA SER A 201 -3.17 -1.50 -1.52
C SER A 201 -4.56 -2.04 -1.91
N SER A 202 -5.18 -2.85 -1.06
CA SER A 202 -6.45 -3.51 -1.37
C SER A 202 -7.66 -2.61 -1.14
N TYR A 203 -7.64 -1.78 -0.11
CA TYR A 203 -8.81 -1.01 0.36
C TYR A 203 -8.59 0.50 0.43
N GLY A 204 -7.35 0.98 0.29
CA GLY A 204 -7.01 2.40 0.41
C GLY A 204 -7.68 3.32 -0.61
N THR A 205 -8.20 2.78 -1.72
CA THR A 205 -8.94 3.55 -2.73
C THR A 205 -10.46 3.42 -2.56
N SER A 206 -10.93 2.28 -2.07
CA SER A 206 -12.35 1.91 -2.07
C SER A 206 -13.06 2.15 -0.74
N ASN A 207 -12.30 2.32 0.35
CA ASN A 207 -12.84 2.48 1.69
C ASN A 207 -12.49 3.85 2.27
N THR A 208 -13.33 4.35 3.16
CA THR A 208 -13.03 5.50 4.03
C THR A 208 -12.69 4.97 5.41
N PHE A 209 -11.65 5.52 6.02
CA PHE A 209 -11.16 5.08 7.31
C PHE A 209 -11.37 6.17 8.38
N GLU A 210 -11.83 5.77 9.55
CA GLU A 210 -11.87 6.60 10.76
C GLU A 210 -10.47 6.57 11.42
N SER A 211 -9.49 7.11 10.72
CA SER A 211 -8.09 7.08 11.13
C SER A 211 -7.73 8.26 12.05
N ALA A 212 -6.56 8.21 12.67
CA ALA A 212 -6.08 9.24 13.58
C ALA A 212 -6.13 10.66 12.97
N PRO A 213 -5.62 10.93 11.75
CA PRO A 213 -5.73 12.27 11.16
C PRO A 213 -7.17 12.69 10.90
N ALA A 214 -8.05 11.79 10.44
CA ALA A 214 -9.46 12.10 10.24
C ALA A 214 -10.15 12.49 11.56
N ILE A 215 -9.93 11.71 12.63
CA ILE A 215 -10.50 11.96 13.94
C ILE A 215 -10.00 13.29 14.51
N LEU A 216 -8.70 13.54 14.46
CA LEU A 216 -8.11 14.78 14.97
C LEU A 216 -8.58 16.01 14.18
N GLY A 217 -8.69 15.91 12.87
CA GLY A 217 -9.25 16.97 12.04
C GLY A 217 -10.72 17.26 12.39
N GLN A 218 -11.58 16.25 12.42
CA GLN A 218 -13.01 16.38 12.67
C GLN A 218 -13.35 16.82 14.11
N LYS A 219 -12.62 16.29 15.11
CA LYS A 219 -12.96 16.52 16.53
C LYS A 219 -12.20 17.66 17.17
N ALA A 220 -11.02 18.00 16.67
CA ALA A 220 -10.14 18.98 17.29
C ALA A 220 -9.57 20.04 16.34
N GLY A 221 -9.96 20.04 15.06
CA GLY A 221 -9.54 21.03 14.08
C GLY A 221 -8.07 21.00 13.72
N TYR A 222 -7.42 19.83 13.85
CA TYR A 222 -6.03 19.68 13.44
C TYR A 222 -5.91 19.69 11.91
N THR A 223 -4.83 20.27 11.43
CA THR A 223 -4.38 20.10 10.06
C THR A 223 -3.30 19.03 10.04
N SER A 224 -3.41 18.09 9.14
CA SER A 224 -2.54 16.91 9.07
C SER A 224 -1.73 16.87 7.79
N ALA A 225 -0.45 16.48 7.92
CA ALA A 225 0.45 16.30 6.79
C ALA A 225 1.28 15.04 6.97
N VAL A 226 1.51 14.30 5.89
CA VAL A 226 2.42 13.16 5.87
C VAL A 226 3.51 13.37 4.84
N MET A 227 4.73 13.06 5.20
CA MET A 227 5.94 13.20 4.39
C MET A 227 6.56 11.83 4.16
N HIS A 228 6.90 11.51 2.92
CA HIS A 228 7.50 10.23 2.58
C HIS A 228 8.56 10.40 1.48
N GLY A 229 9.75 9.87 1.70
CA GLY A 229 10.89 9.98 0.76
C GLY A 229 10.82 9.06 -0.45
N GLY A 230 9.79 8.24 -0.60
CA GLY A 230 9.55 7.33 -1.72
C GLY A 230 8.45 7.79 -2.67
N ALA A 231 8.22 6.99 -3.72
CA ALA A 231 7.14 7.23 -4.66
C ALA A 231 5.76 7.11 -3.98
N GLY A 232 4.84 8.01 -4.30
CA GLY A 232 3.50 8.00 -3.72
C GLY A 232 2.66 6.78 -4.10
N SER A 233 2.94 6.16 -5.25
CA SER A 233 2.29 4.91 -5.69
C SER A 233 2.67 3.70 -4.83
N PHE A 234 3.82 3.73 -4.16
CA PHE A 234 4.29 2.62 -3.35
C PHE A 234 3.37 2.41 -2.14
N TRP A 235 2.85 1.21 -1.97
CA TRP A 235 1.79 0.86 -1.04
C TRP A 235 0.49 1.65 -1.26
N ASN A 236 0.25 2.17 -2.49
CA ASN A 236 -0.95 2.93 -2.81
C ASN A 236 -1.16 4.19 -1.93
N ARG A 237 -0.08 4.79 -1.41
CA ARG A 237 -0.15 5.93 -0.48
C ARG A 237 -0.88 7.14 -1.05
N ASP A 238 -0.73 7.41 -2.35
CA ASP A 238 -1.44 8.51 -3.04
C ASP A 238 -2.96 8.49 -2.83
N ASN A 239 -3.53 7.30 -2.66
CA ASN A 239 -4.97 7.12 -2.41
C ASN A 239 -5.24 6.82 -0.94
N ALA A 240 -4.46 5.94 -0.30
CA ALA A 240 -4.68 5.52 1.07
C ALA A 240 -4.65 6.68 2.07
N TYR A 241 -3.69 7.60 1.94
CA TYR A 241 -3.64 8.76 2.85
C TYR A 241 -4.81 9.73 2.67
N LYS A 242 -5.37 9.84 1.46
CA LYS A 242 -6.64 10.58 1.27
C LYS A 242 -7.79 9.91 2.00
N SER A 243 -7.88 8.57 1.92
CA SER A 243 -8.88 7.78 2.64
C SER A 243 -8.70 7.82 4.16
N PHE A 244 -7.47 8.03 4.64
CA PHE A 244 -7.16 8.22 6.06
C PHE A 244 -7.47 9.65 6.55
N GLY A 245 -7.81 10.56 5.63
CA GLY A 245 -8.17 11.94 5.97
C GLY A 245 -6.99 12.86 6.21
N TYR A 246 -5.81 12.57 5.65
CA TYR A 246 -4.71 13.53 5.63
C TYR A 246 -5.03 14.70 4.69
N ASP A 247 -4.78 15.92 5.16
CA ASP A 247 -4.95 17.13 4.36
C ASP A 247 -3.85 17.26 3.29
N TYR A 248 -2.62 16.85 3.63
CA TYR A 248 -1.46 16.96 2.75
C TYR A 248 -0.65 15.68 2.71
N PHE A 249 -0.26 15.27 1.51
CA PHE A 249 0.73 14.22 1.29
C PHE A 249 1.89 14.75 0.44
N MET A 250 3.10 14.58 0.92
CA MET A 250 4.35 15.04 0.32
C MET A 250 5.24 13.83 -0.03
N PRO A 251 5.00 13.18 -1.18
CA PRO A 251 5.84 12.08 -1.67
C PRO A 251 7.17 12.60 -2.23
N LEU A 252 8.06 11.71 -2.68
CA LEU A 252 9.36 12.06 -3.28
C LEU A 252 9.26 13.12 -4.38
N SER A 253 8.20 13.10 -5.18
CA SER A 253 7.97 14.06 -6.26
C SER A 253 7.75 15.51 -5.78
N TYR A 254 7.40 15.69 -4.52
CA TYR A 254 7.21 17.00 -3.90
C TYR A 254 8.54 17.72 -3.65
N TYR A 255 9.61 16.96 -3.40
CA TYR A 255 10.89 17.54 -3.04
C TYR A 255 11.71 17.94 -4.27
N GLN A 256 12.45 19.05 -4.18
CA GLN A 256 13.31 19.53 -5.27
C GLN A 256 14.52 18.60 -5.47
N ASN A 257 15.11 18.09 -4.40
CA ASN A 257 16.20 17.13 -4.46
C ASN A 257 15.66 15.70 -4.53
N LYS A 258 15.54 15.19 -5.75
CA LYS A 258 15.03 13.82 -6.02
C LYS A 258 16.06 12.70 -5.84
N LYS A 259 17.26 13.00 -5.37
CA LYS A 259 18.23 11.97 -4.96
C LYS A 259 17.80 11.39 -3.60
N GLY A 260 16.67 10.71 -3.59
CA GLY A 260 16.24 9.95 -2.43
C GLY A 260 17.09 8.69 -2.30
N TYR A 261 17.57 8.42 -1.10
CA TYR A 261 18.07 7.08 -0.77
C TYR A 261 16.82 6.21 -0.57
N TYR A 262 16.49 5.46 -1.60
CA TYR A 262 15.46 4.46 -1.50
C TYR A 262 16.06 3.18 -0.95
N LEU A 263 15.80 2.92 0.31
CA LEU A 263 16.04 1.63 0.95
C LEU A 263 14.68 0.92 1.06
N GLY A 264 14.31 0.14 0.02
CA GLY A 264 13.05 -0.51 0.14
C GLY A 264 12.73 -1.55 -0.79
#